data_55467e654092f8b780bee893e3e4775f
#
_entry.id   55467e654092f8b780bee893e3e4775f
#
_cell.length_a   1.000
_cell.length_b   1.000
_cell.length_c   1.000
_cell.angle_alpha   90.00
_cell.angle_beta   90.00
_cell.angle_gamma   90.00
#
_symmetry.space_group_name_H-M   'P 1'
#
loop_
_entity.id
_entity.type
_entity.pdbx_description
1 polymer ?
#
loop_
_entity_poly.entity_id
_entity_poly.type
_entity_poly.pdbx_seq_one_letter_code
_entity_poly.pdbx_strand_id
1 'polypeptide(L)'
;MKRAIIPVATMLAIQVMVSLSVLSLSVMMPAVAKDLAIDPKLVGIFTAIIYAVAATMALAAAGPILRFGSVRICQAALLMAALGLAFNALALVAATVLAVVCIGVAQGPLNPASAHVLAQRVPREYFGTVFSIKQTGVPIGFALAGLLFPQLLEWVGWRGASLVAAGGAILAALAIEPLRRDLDVVVAASKPVGSIWTSIRFVLGHDQLRVLGWSAFVYVIAQHTFTFYLVTYLYEHCRLSIAQAGFLLSLSQIIGTGVRLVSGGIGDRLPRMQLLGWTGILMTAGCIATGLLAPDSPFWLITVVVVAYGGVVISWNGTSQAEFAHLAPPGEAAAVASVQTALAFSGAVFGPPLFALIASVASYRMAFFAVAACVFAAAVWQIAAARKATAPSSPQ
;
A
#
# COMPACT_ATOMS: atom_id res chain seq x y z
N MET A 1 10.71 -24.11 9.53
CA MET A 1 10.45 -23.47 8.20
C MET A 1 9.40 -24.18 7.37
N LYS A 2 9.45 -25.50 7.11
CA LYS A 2 8.44 -26.16 6.24
C LYS A 2 6.98 -25.91 6.67
N ARG A 3 6.67 -25.85 7.96
CA ARG A 3 5.33 -25.57 8.49
C ARG A 3 4.86 -24.11 8.33
N ALA A 4 5.77 -23.16 8.04
CA ALA A 4 5.44 -21.74 7.83
C ALA A 4 5.16 -21.41 6.35
N ILE A 5 5.56 -22.25 5.39
CA ILE A 5 5.45 -21.99 3.96
C ILE A 5 3.98 -21.83 3.54
N ILE A 6 3.12 -22.76 3.94
CA ILE A 6 1.69 -22.73 3.57
C ILE A 6 1.00 -21.47 4.11
N PRO A 7 1.10 -21.12 5.42
CA PRO A 7 0.52 -19.87 5.93
C PRO A 7 1.02 -18.63 5.20
N VAL A 8 2.32 -18.52 4.93
CA VAL A 8 2.93 -17.38 4.25
C VAL A 8 2.43 -17.28 2.80
N ALA A 9 2.46 -18.40 2.05
CA ALA A 9 1.99 -18.46 0.67
C ALA A 9 0.49 -18.10 0.56
N THR A 10 -0.33 -18.60 1.49
CA THR A 10 -1.76 -18.30 1.54
C THR A 10 -1.99 -16.82 1.79
N MET A 11 -1.36 -16.22 2.80
CA MET A 11 -1.52 -14.80 3.11
C MET A 11 -0.95 -13.90 1.99
N LEU A 12 0.13 -14.34 1.33
CA LEU A 12 0.70 -13.68 0.16
C LEU A 12 -0.30 -13.69 -1.01
N ALA A 13 -0.86 -14.84 -1.36
CA ALA A 13 -1.82 -14.98 -2.47
C ALA A 13 -3.08 -14.10 -2.25
N ILE A 14 -3.63 -14.11 -1.03
CA ILE A 14 -4.75 -13.23 -0.66
C ILE A 14 -4.37 -11.77 -0.84
N GLN A 15 -3.19 -11.36 -0.35
CA GLN A 15 -2.71 -9.98 -0.47
C GLN A 15 -2.56 -9.57 -1.94
N VAL A 16 -2.00 -10.44 -2.79
CA VAL A 16 -1.88 -10.20 -4.24
C VAL A 16 -3.23 -9.93 -4.86
N MET A 17 -4.22 -10.79 -4.58
CA MET A 17 -5.54 -10.69 -5.21
C MET A 17 -6.30 -9.42 -4.78
N VAL A 18 -6.29 -9.10 -3.49
CA VAL A 18 -6.93 -7.88 -3.01
C VAL A 18 -6.19 -6.63 -3.49
N SER A 19 -4.86 -6.64 -3.51
CA SER A 19 -4.08 -5.50 -4.05
C SER A 19 -4.34 -5.29 -5.54
N LEU A 20 -4.44 -6.36 -6.34
CA LEU A 20 -4.86 -6.28 -7.73
C LEU A 20 -6.22 -5.58 -7.84
N SER A 21 -7.19 -5.95 -6.99
CA SER A 21 -8.52 -5.35 -6.97
C SER A 21 -8.47 -3.86 -6.58
N VAL A 22 -7.63 -3.49 -5.60
CA VAL A 22 -7.45 -2.10 -5.16
C VAL A 22 -6.94 -1.21 -6.30
N LEU A 23 -6.01 -1.71 -7.13
CA LEU A 23 -5.43 -0.91 -8.21
C LEU A 23 -6.24 -0.96 -9.51
N SER A 24 -7.18 -1.89 -9.64
CA SER A 24 -7.93 -2.13 -10.88
C SER A 24 -8.54 -0.87 -11.47
N LEU A 25 -9.27 -0.10 -10.65
CA LEU A 25 -9.93 1.13 -11.10
C LEU A 25 -8.92 2.18 -11.57
N SER A 26 -7.79 2.32 -10.87
CA SER A 26 -6.75 3.30 -11.24
C SER A 26 -6.13 3.01 -12.60
N VAL A 27 -5.88 1.74 -12.92
CA VAL A 27 -5.35 1.34 -14.24
C VAL A 27 -6.39 1.51 -15.33
N MET A 28 -7.65 1.19 -15.07
CA MET A 28 -8.74 1.31 -16.02
C MET A 28 -9.34 2.73 -16.09
N MET A 29 -8.91 3.64 -15.21
CA MET A 29 -9.53 4.96 -15.04
C MET A 29 -9.67 5.76 -16.33
N PRO A 30 -8.71 5.81 -17.26
CA PRO A 30 -8.89 6.53 -18.51
C PRO A 30 -10.08 6.02 -19.34
N ALA A 31 -10.29 4.69 -19.36
CA ALA A 31 -11.41 4.08 -20.08
C ALA A 31 -12.75 4.27 -19.35
N VAL A 32 -12.75 4.07 -18.04
CA VAL A 32 -13.93 4.28 -17.17
C VAL A 32 -14.40 5.73 -17.21
N ALA A 33 -13.47 6.67 -17.09
CA ALA A 33 -13.79 8.10 -17.09
C ALA A 33 -14.39 8.56 -18.41
N LYS A 34 -13.89 8.04 -19.54
CA LYS A 34 -14.44 8.32 -20.87
C LYS A 34 -15.88 7.80 -21.00
N ASP A 35 -16.16 6.58 -20.53
CA ASP A 35 -17.47 5.93 -20.64
C ASP A 35 -18.53 6.53 -19.70
N LEU A 36 -18.09 6.93 -18.50
CA LEU A 36 -18.97 7.56 -17.48
C LEU A 36 -19.05 9.08 -17.56
N ALA A 37 -18.34 9.70 -18.51
CA ALA A 37 -18.22 11.17 -18.65
C ALA A 37 -17.81 11.87 -17.35
N ILE A 38 -16.80 11.32 -16.64
CA ILE A 38 -16.26 11.87 -15.40
C ILE A 38 -14.78 12.26 -15.58
N ASP A 39 -14.28 13.15 -14.70
CA ASP A 39 -12.86 13.52 -14.73
C ASP A 39 -11.98 12.35 -14.27
N PRO A 40 -10.97 11.91 -15.06
CA PRO A 40 -10.02 10.86 -14.65
C PRO A 40 -9.30 11.17 -13.31
N LYS A 41 -9.16 12.42 -12.93
CA LYS A 41 -8.55 12.83 -11.65
C LYS A 41 -9.35 12.41 -10.42
N LEU A 42 -10.64 12.02 -10.59
CA LEU A 42 -11.45 11.45 -9.52
C LEU A 42 -10.88 10.15 -8.95
N VAL A 43 -9.92 9.51 -9.63
CA VAL A 43 -9.16 8.36 -9.07
C VAL A 43 -8.60 8.66 -7.69
N GLY A 44 -8.20 9.90 -7.42
CA GLY A 44 -7.73 10.30 -6.09
C GLY A 44 -8.81 10.24 -5.01
N ILE A 45 -10.03 10.65 -5.34
CA ILE A 45 -11.19 10.57 -4.41
C ILE A 45 -11.56 9.09 -4.19
N PHE A 46 -11.59 8.29 -5.24
CA PHE A 46 -11.87 6.86 -5.13
C PHE A 46 -10.83 6.15 -4.27
N THR A 47 -9.56 6.47 -4.46
CA THR A 47 -8.46 5.96 -3.63
C THR A 47 -8.64 6.38 -2.16
N ALA A 48 -8.99 7.64 -1.90
CA ALA A 48 -9.24 8.14 -0.56
C ALA A 48 -10.37 7.38 0.13
N ILE A 49 -11.48 7.11 -0.57
CA ILE A 49 -12.60 6.30 -0.05
C ILE A 49 -12.13 4.89 0.30
N ILE A 50 -11.39 4.21 -0.60
CA ILE A 50 -10.84 2.87 -0.34
C ILE A 50 -10.06 2.87 0.98
N TYR A 51 -9.11 3.81 1.16
CA TYR A 51 -8.23 3.79 2.33
C TYR A 51 -8.89 4.33 3.60
N ALA A 52 -9.87 5.24 3.50
CA ALA A 52 -10.67 5.65 4.65
C ALA A 52 -11.50 4.49 5.21
N VAL A 53 -12.17 3.75 4.32
CA VAL A 53 -12.92 2.53 4.70
C VAL A 53 -11.96 1.45 5.19
N ALA A 54 -10.82 1.25 4.54
CA ALA A 54 -9.82 0.28 4.97
C ALA A 54 -9.26 0.59 6.36
N ALA A 55 -9.01 1.86 6.68
CA ALA A 55 -8.54 2.27 8.01
C ALA A 55 -9.55 1.92 9.11
N THR A 56 -10.84 2.21 8.88
CA THR A 56 -11.91 1.87 9.84
C THR A 56 -12.09 0.37 9.99
N MET A 57 -12.04 -0.38 8.88
CA MET A 57 -12.16 -1.85 8.91
C MET A 57 -10.94 -2.52 9.56
N ALA A 58 -9.74 -1.98 9.38
CA ALA A 58 -8.54 -2.48 10.06
C ALA A 58 -8.64 -2.36 11.58
N LEU A 59 -9.15 -1.22 12.09
CA LEU A 59 -9.38 -1.01 13.52
C LEU A 59 -10.47 -1.93 14.07
N ALA A 60 -11.51 -2.20 13.28
CA ALA A 60 -12.63 -3.06 13.66
C ALA A 60 -12.33 -4.57 13.52
N ALA A 61 -11.22 -4.96 12.85
CA ALA A 61 -10.97 -6.34 12.46
C ALA A 61 -10.66 -7.30 13.63
N ALA A 62 -10.15 -6.81 14.76
CA ALA A 62 -9.67 -7.67 15.86
C ALA A 62 -10.76 -8.61 16.41
N GLY A 63 -11.93 -8.08 16.71
CA GLY A 63 -13.05 -8.89 17.21
C GLY A 63 -13.50 -9.99 16.24
N PRO A 64 -13.83 -9.66 14.98
CA PRO A 64 -14.16 -10.65 13.96
C PRO A 64 -13.07 -11.70 13.73
N ILE A 65 -11.78 -11.31 13.73
CA ILE A 65 -10.66 -12.25 13.56
C ILE A 65 -10.63 -13.29 14.68
N LEU A 66 -10.78 -12.85 15.92
CA LEU A 66 -10.80 -13.76 17.07
C LEU A 66 -12.04 -14.68 17.09
N ARG A 67 -13.19 -14.17 16.62
CA ARG A 67 -14.46 -14.90 16.64
C ARG A 67 -14.60 -15.89 15.48
N PHE A 68 -14.21 -15.50 14.27
CA PHE A 68 -14.47 -16.27 13.05
C PHE A 68 -13.21 -16.90 12.44
N GLY A 69 -12.02 -16.50 12.89
CA GLY A 69 -10.74 -16.92 12.33
C GLY A 69 -10.22 -15.97 11.26
N SER A 70 -8.90 -15.92 11.14
CA SER A 70 -8.21 -15.01 10.20
C SER A 70 -8.47 -15.36 8.75
N VAL A 71 -8.46 -16.67 8.40
CA VAL A 71 -8.65 -17.12 7.02
C VAL A 71 -10.09 -16.87 6.57
N ARG A 72 -11.07 -17.08 7.45
CA ARG A 72 -12.48 -16.78 7.16
C ARG A 72 -12.69 -15.29 6.90
N ILE A 73 -12.04 -14.42 7.67
CA ILE A 73 -12.07 -12.96 7.43
C ILE A 73 -11.40 -12.61 6.11
N CYS A 74 -10.28 -13.25 5.75
CA CYS A 74 -9.65 -13.08 4.45
C CYS A 74 -10.52 -13.56 3.28
N GLN A 75 -11.26 -14.66 3.43
CA GLN A 75 -12.22 -15.11 2.42
C GLN A 75 -13.36 -14.10 2.25
N ALA A 76 -13.92 -13.59 3.35
CA ALA A 76 -14.92 -12.53 3.30
C ALA A 76 -14.36 -11.26 2.60
N ALA A 77 -13.11 -10.91 2.85
CA ALA A 77 -12.43 -9.82 2.15
C ALA A 77 -12.32 -10.07 0.63
N LEU A 78 -11.95 -11.28 0.20
CA LEU A 78 -11.91 -11.63 -1.23
C LEU A 78 -13.29 -11.55 -1.89
N LEU A 79 -14.34 -12.00 -1.20
CA LEU A 79 -15.73 -11.91 -1.69
C LEU A 79 -16.21 -10.45 -1.75
N MET A 80 -15.82 -9.61 -0.78
CA MET A 80 -16.10 -8.17 -0.83
C MET A 80 -15.35 -7.48 -1.98
N ALA A 81 -14.10 -7.86 -2.26
CA ALA A 81 -13.39 -7.37 -3.45
C ALA A 81 -14.08 -7.78 -4.75
N ALA A 82 -14.53 -9.05 -4.85
CA ALA A 82 -15.29 -9.53 -5.99
C ALA A 82 -16.61 -8.76 -6.19
N LEU A 83 -17.35 -8.51 -5.11
CA LEU A 83 -18.57 -7.71 -5.13
C LEU A 83 -18.31 -6.28 -5.60
N GLY A 84 -17.23 -5.65 -5.12
CA GLY A 84 -16.82 -4.32 -5.56
C GLY A 84 -16.51 -4.29 -7.05
N LEU A 85 -15.74 -5.26 -7.56
CA LEU A 85 -15.45 -5.37 -8.99
C LEU A 85 -16.72 -5.62 -9.83
N ALA A 86 -17.68 -6.40 -9.33
CA ALA A 86 -18.97 -6.61 -9.98
C ALA A 86 -19.81 -5.30 -10.01
N PHE A 87 -19.84 -4.52 -8.94
CA PHE A 87 -20.48 -3.21 -8.94
C PHE A 87 -19.83 -2.26 -9.95
N ASN A 88 -18.50 -2.25 -10.05
CA ASN A 88 -17.82 -1.42 -11.04
C ASN A 88 -18.29 -1.76 -12.48
N ALA A 89 -18.51 -3.03 -12.80
CA ALA A 89 -18.97 -3.46 -14.11
C ALA A 89 -20.38 -2.98 -14.51
N LEU A 90 -21.20 -2.50 -13.54
CA LEU A 90 -22.52 -1.92 -13.84
C LEU A 90 -22.46 -0.59 -14.59
N ALA A 91 -21.29 0.04 -14.65
CA ALA A 91 -21.07 1.28 -15.42
C ALA A 91 -21.96 2.45 -14.97
N LEU A 92 -22.12 2.60 -13.68
CA LEU A 92 -22.82 3.72 -13.03
C LEU A 92 -21.88 4.37 -12.02
N VAL A 93 -21.84 5.69 -11.96
CA VAL A 93 -20.98 6.41 -11.00
C VAL A 93 -21.29 5.97 -9.56
N ALA A 94 -22.56 5.86 -9.18
CA ALA A 94 -22.97 5.38 -7.87
C ALA A 94 -22.48 3.94 -7.58
N ALA A 95 -22.53 3.05 -8.58
CA ALA A 95 -22.01 1.70 -8.45
C ALA A 95 -20.49 1.68 -8.33
N THR A 96 -19.77 2.56 -9.01
CA THR A 96 -18.33 2.72 -8.85
C THR A 96 -17.98 3.22 -7.45
N VAL A 97 -18.76 4.12 -6.85
CA VAL A 97 -18.58 4.52 -5.44
C VAL A 97 -18.80 3.33 -4.50
N LEU A 98 -19.85 2.51 -4.72
CA LEU A 98 -20.05 1.28 -3.95
C LEU A 98 -18.92 0.28 -4.14
N ALA A 99 -18.39 0.17 -5.36
CA ALA A 99 -17.24 -0.67 -5.67
C ALA A 99 -16.02 -0.32 -4.80
N VAL A 100 -15.65 0.95 -4.72
CA VAL A 100 -14.48 1.38 -3.92
C VAL A 100 -14.71 1.20 -2.42
N VAL A 101 -15.95 1.35 -1.93
CA VAL A 101 -16.30 1.03 -0.54
C VAL A 101 -16.10 -0.46 -0.26
N CYS A 102 -16.62 -1.35 -1.12
CA CYS A 102 -16.44 -2.80 -0.98
C CYS A 102 -14.97 -3.21 -1.01
N ILE A 103 -14.17 -2.61 -1.92
CA ILE A 103 -12.73 -2.85 -2.01
C ILE A 103 -12.03 -2.34 -0.74
N GLY A 104 -12.44 -1.21 -0.17
CA GLY A 104 -11.93 -0.70 1.10
C GLY A 104 -12.22 -1.65 2.28
N VAL A 105 -13.44 -2.21 2.34
CA VAL A 105 -13.80 -3.24 3.34
C VAL A 105 -12.92 -4.48 3.17
N ALA A 106 -12.61 -4.87 1.94
CA ALA A 106 -11.72 -6.00 1.66
C ALA A 106 -10.28 -5.74 2.12
N GLN A 107 -9.76 -4.54 1.87
CA GLN A 107 -8.36 -4.19 2.15
C GLN A 107 -8.05 -4.08 3.64
N GLY A 108 -9.00 -3.57 4.45
CA GLY A 108 -8.77 -3.23 5.86
C GLY A 108 -8.28 -4.39 6.74
N PRO A 109 -8.96 -5.53 6.80
CA PRO A 109 -8.65 -6.61 7.73
C PRO A 109 -7.42 -7.45 7.35
N LEU A 110 -6.84 -7.32 6.15
CA LEU A 110 -5.79 -8.21 5.66
C LEU A 110 -4.51 -8.19 6.50
N ASN A 111 -4.07 -7.00 6.91
CA ASN A 111 -2.85 -6.88 7.72
C ASN A 111 -3.03 -7.49 9.12
N PRO A 112 -4.08 -7.13 9.91
CA PRO A 112 -4.30 -7.76 11.21
C PRO A 112 -4.54 -9.26 11.11
N ALA A 113 -5.32 -9.75 10.11
CA ALA A 113 -5.55 -11.18 9.90
C ALA A 113 -4.27 -11.94 9.59
N SER A 114 -3.44 -11.41 8.68
CA SER A 114 -2.14 -12.00 8.36
C SER A 114 -1.21 -12.03 9.56
N ALA A 115 -1.15 -10.92 10.32
CA ALA A 115 -0.31 -10.83 11.51
C ALA A 115 -0.70 -11.89 12.54
N HIS A 116 -2.02 -12.10 12.74
CA HIS A 116 -2.53 -13.11 13.68
C HIS A 116 -2.10 -14.53 13.27
N VAL A 117 -2.28 -14.94 11.99
CA VAL A 117 -1.88 -16.26 11.51
C VAL A 117 -0.37 -16.46 11.59
N LEU A 118 0.40 -15.48 11.13
CA LEU A 118 1.85 -15.61 11.04
C LEU A 118 2.51 -15.63 12.43
N ALA A 119 1.99 -14.82 13.38
CA ALA A 119 2.50 -14.80 14.74
C ALA A 119 2.33 -16.14 15.47
N GLN A 120 1.32 -16.95 15.09
CA GLN A 120 1.08 -18.28 15.70
C GLN A 120 1.86 -19.41 15.04
N ARG A 121 2.30 -19.24 13.79
CA ARG A 121 2.88 -20.30 12.95
C ARG A 121 4.35 -20.11 12.63
N VAL A 122 4.89 -18.92 12.88
CA VAL A 122 6.27 -18.56 12.54
C VAL A 122 7.05 -18.29 13.83
N PRO A 123 8.27 -18.84 13.99
CA PRO A 123 9.15 -18.46 15.08
C PRO A 123 9.51 -16.97 15.02
N ARG A 124 9.60 -16.31 16.17
CA ARG A 124 9.84 -14.86 16.27
C ARG A 124 11.10 -14.38 15.55
N GLU A 125 12.13 -15.23 15.48
CA GLU A 125 13.40 -14.95 14.80
C GLU A 125 13.25 -14.75 13.29
N TYR A 126 12.16 -15.27 12.67
CA TYR A 126 11.89 -15.12 11.23
C TYR A 126 10.79 -14.12 10.92
N PHE A 127 10.27 -13.39 11.91
CA PHE A 127 9.15 -12.45 11.69
C PHE A 127 9.49 -11.39 10.63
N GLY A 128 10.67 -10.76 10.71
CA GLY A 128 11.09 -9.74 9.76
C GLY A 128 11.04 -10.25 8.32
N THR A 129 11.67 -11.39 8.06
CA THR A 129 11.70 -12.03 6.74
C THR A 129 10.31 -12.41 6.26
N VAL A 130 9.52 -13.08 7.11
CA VAL A 130 8.20 -13.61 6.74
C VAL A 130 7.19 -12.49 6.48
N PHE A 131 7.18 -11.45 7.31
CA PHE A 131 6.33 -10.29 7.08
C PHE A 131 6.76 -9.50 5.83
N SER A 132 8.07 -9.40 5.56
CA SER A 132 8.58 -8.78 4.33
C SER A 132 8.12 -9.55 3.10
N ILE A 133 8.24 -10.89 3.10
CA ILE A 133 7.76 -11.75 2.01
C ILE A 133 6.25 -11.55 1.81
N LYS A 134 5.45 -11.60 2.88
CA LYS A 134 3.99 -11.38 2.79
C LYS A 134 3.66 -10.00 2.19
N GLN A 135 4.39 -8.97 2.59
CA GLN A 135 4.15 -7.61 2.10
C GLN A 135 4.56 -7.39 0.63
N THR A 136 5.36 -8.28 0.03
CA THR A 136 5.60 -8.25 -1.43
C THR A 136 4.34 -8.55 -2.23
N GLY A 137 3.30 -9.12 -1.61
CA GLY A 137 2.00 -9.32 -2.24
C GLY A 137 1.34 -8.03 -2.73
N VAL A 138 1.61 -6.89 -2.08
CA VAL A 138 1.08 -5.59 -2.53
C VAL A 138 1.67 -5.18 -3.88
N PRO A 139 2.99 -5.01 -4.04
CA PRO A 139 3.54 -4.63 -5.33
C PRO A 139 3.37 -5.71 -6.41
N ILE A 140 3.33 -6.99 -6.05
CA ILE A 140 3.02 -8.07 -7.00
C ILE A 140 1.58 -7.92 -7.53
N GLY A 141 0.60 -7.69 -6.66
CA GLY A 141 -0.78 -7.45 -7.07
C GLY A 141 -0.91 -6.21 -7.95
N PHE A 142 -0.19 -5.14 -7.63
CA PHE A 142 -0.14 -3.93 -8.42
C PHE A 142 0.54 -4.13 -9.79
N ALA A 143 1.64 -4.90 -9.84
CA ALA A 143 2.28 -5.27 -11.09
C ALA A 143 1.36 -6.08 -11.99
N LEU A 144 0.68 -7.08 -11.41
CA LEU A 144 -0.31 -7.88 -12.14
C LEU A 144 -1.47 -7.02 -12.65
N ALA A 145 -1.95 -6.06 -11.87
CA ALA A 145 -2.98 -5.14 -12.32
C ALA A 145 -2.52 -4.32 -13.54
N GLY A 146 -1.32 -3.75 -13.49
CA GLY A 146 -0.73 -2.99 -14.60
C GLY A 146 -0.47 -3.80 -15.86
N LEU A 147 -0.19 -5.12 -15.73
CA LEU A 147 -0.01 -6.01 -16.88
C LEU A 147 -1.34 -6.54 -17.42
N LEU A 148 -2.24 -6.98 -16.56
CA LEU A 148 -3.44 -7.72 -16.99
C LEU A 148 -4.57 -6.80 -17.46
N PHE A 149 -4.84 -5.70 -16.73
CA PHE A 149 -5.98 -4.85 -17.07
C PHE A 149 -5.88 -4.17 -18.44
N PRO A 150 -4.73 -3.65 -18.90
CA PRO A 150 -4.63 -3.11 -20.25
C PRO A 150 -4.99 -4.14 -21.34
N GLN A 151 -4.55 -5.39 -21.19
CA GLN A 151 -4.87 -6.47 -22.14
C GLN A 151 -6.35 -6.86 -22.07
N LEU A 152 -6.91 -6.98 -20.85
CA LEU A 152 -8.33 -7.27 -20.68
C LEU A 152 -9.21 -6.14 -21.23
N LEU A 153 -8.77 -4.87 -21.13
CA LEU A 153 -9.45 -3.73 -21.76
C LEU A 153 -9.62 -3.90 -23.27
N GLU A 154 -8.57 -4.39 -23.94
CA GLU A 154 -8.60 -4.63 -25.40
C GLU A 154 -9.53 -5.79 -25.78
N TRP A 155 -9.57 -6.87 -24.97
CA TRP A 155 -10.31 -8.07 -25.30
C TRP A 155 -11.80 -8.02 -24.93
N VAL A 156 -12.11 -7.52 -23.73
CA VAL A 156 -13.45 -7.60 -23.15
C VAL A 156 -13.97 -6.25 -22.63
N GLY A 157 -13.23 -5.17 -22.85
CA GLY A 157 -13.52 -3.85 -22.30
C GLY A 157 -13.37 -3.79 -20.78
N TRP A 158 -13.49 -2.61 -20.18
CA TRP A 158 -13.27 -2.41 -18.75
C TRP A 158 -14.33 -3.09 -17.87
N ARG A 159 -15.57 -3.24 -18.35
CA ARG A 159 -16.66 -3.97 -17.66
C ARG A 159 -16.32 -5.45 -17.57
N GLY A 160 -15.95 -6.05 -18.69
CA GLY A 160 -15.51 -7.45 -18.76
C GLY A 160 -14.26 -7.70 -17.93
N ALA A 161 -13.28 -6.80 -17.97
CA ALA A 161 -12.07 -6.87 -17.17
C ALA A 161 -12.37 -6.87 -15.66
N SER A 162 -13.33 -6.04 -15.20
CA SER A 162 -13.81 -6.04 -13.82
C SER A 162 -14.44 -7.37 -13.42
N LEU A 163 -15.27 -7.98 -14.29
CA LEU A 163 -15.90 -9.28 -14.03
C LEU A 163 -14.90 -10.44 -14.01
N VAL A 164 -13.92 -10.44 -14.91
CA VAL A 164 -12.82 -11.43 -14.92
C VAL A 164 -12.05 -11.38 -13.60
N ALA A 165 -11.70 -10.18 -13.12
CA ALA A 165 -11.02 -10.00 -11.84
C ALA A 165 -11.92 -10.41 -10.65
N ALA A 166 -13.23 -10.13 -10.70
CA ALA A 166 -14.20 -10.61 -9.71
C ALA A 166 -14.23 -12.14 -9.63
N GLY A 167 -14.28 -12.81 -10.78
CA GLY A 167 -14.19 -14.27 -10.89
C GLY A 167 -12.90 -14.81 -10.28
N GLY A 168 -11.75 -14.17 -10.55
CA GLY A 168 -10.46 -14.51 -9.94
C GLY A 168 -10.47 -14.40 -8.41
N ALA A 169 -11.09 -13.36 -7.85
CA ALA A 169 -11.22 -13.18 -6.40
C ALA A 169 -12.11 -14.27 -5.76
N ILE A 170 -13.21 -14.66 -6.42
CA ILE A 170 -14.07 -15.76 -5.98
C ILE A 170 -13.31 -17.09 -6.01
N LEU A 171 -12.61 -17.37 -7.11
CA LEU A 171 -11.79 -18.59 -7.22
C LEU A 171 -10.71 -18.66 -6.14
N ALA A 172 -10.05 -17.52 -5.84
CA ALA A 172 -9.07 -17.45 -4.77
C ALA A 172 -9.72 -17.74 -3.39
N ALA A 173 -10.91 -17.19 -3.12
CA ALA A 173 -11.63 -17.45 -1.88
C ALA A 173 -12.01 -18.96 -1.72
N LEU A 174 -12.43 -19.60 -2.81
CA LEU A 174 -12.75 -21.02 -2.84
C LEU A 174 -11.50 -21.90 -2.69
N ALA A 175 -10.40 -21.56 -3.37
CA ALA A 175 -9.14 -22.31 -3.34
C ALA A 175 -8.50 -22.34 -1.94
N ILE A 176 -8.82 -21.37 -1.06
CA ILE A 176 -8.28 -21.28 0.28
C ILE A 176 -9.13 -22.08 1.30
N GLU A 177 -10.39 -22.43 0.98
CA GLU A 177 -11.28 -23.12 1.92
C GLU A 177 -10.69 -24.42 2.50
N PRO A 178 -10.01 -25.29 1.73
CA PRO A 178 -9.40 -26.51 2.29
C PRO A 178 -8.33 -26.22 3.36
N LEU A 179 -7.60 -25.10 3.23
CA LEU A 179 -6.53 -24.71 4.15
C LEU A 179 -7.06 -24.04 5.42
N ARG A 180 -8.31 -23.60 5.43
CA ARG A 180 -8.91 -22.84 6.52
C ARG A 180 -8.86 -23.58 7.85
N ARG A 181 -9.24 -24.87 7.85
CA ARG A 181 -9.31 -25.67 9.08
C ARG A 181 -7.97 -25.77 9.79
N ASP A 182 -6.89 -25.83 9.03
CA ASP A 182 -5.53 -25.93 9.58
C ASP A 182 -4.96 -24.58 10.00
N LEU A 183 -5.39 -23.49 9.37
CA LEU A 183 -4.84 -22.15 9.59
C LEU A 183 -5.67 -21.32 10.60
N ASP A 184 -6.97 -21.50 10.69
CA ASP A 184 -7.83 -20.82 11.67
C ASP A 184 -7.71 -21.49 13.03
N VAL A 185 -6.83 -20.96 13.87
CA VAL A 185 -6.80 -21.32 15.29
C VAL A 185 -7.71 -20.34 16.01
N VAL A 186 -8.88 -20.85 16.44
CA VAL A 186 -9.76 -20.08 17.34
C VAL A 186 -9.10 -20.04 18.71
N VAL A 187 -8.50 -18.93 19.04
CA VAL A 187 -7.96 -18.71 20.39
C VAL A 187 -9.13 -18.31 21.29
N ALA A 188 -9.40 -19.16 22.29
CA ALA A 188 -10.32 -18.79 23.38
C ALA A 188 -9.91 -17.42 23.93
N ALA A 189 -10.89 -16.53 24.10
CA ALA A 189 -10.79 -15.12 24.42
C ALA A 189 -9.53 -14.73 25.18
N SER A 190 -8.54 -14.19 24.46
CA SER A 190 -7.36 -13.57 25.05
C SER A 190 -7.71 -12.17 25.56
N LYS A 191 -6.96 -11.73 26.59
CA LYS A 191 -7.12 -10.48 27.34
C LYS A 191 -7.63 -9.30 26.49
N PRO A 192 -8.48 -8.43 27.07
CA PRO A 192 -8.97 -7.25 26.37
C PRO A 192 -7.79 -6.45 25.80
N VAL A 193 -7.88 -6.15 24.51
CA VAL A 193 -6.91 -5.25 23.84
C VAL A 193 -6.95 -3.91 24.57
N GLY A 194 -5.81 -3.44 25.07
CA GLY A 194 -5.70 -2.16 25.73
C GLY A 194 -6.28 -1.02 24.88
N SER A 195 -6.65 0.09 25.48
CA SER A 195 -7.25 1.21 24.76
C SER A 195 -6.32 1.69 23.64
N ILE A 196 -6.83 1.77 22.42
CA ILE A 196 -6.09 2.32 21.26
C ILE A 196 -5.55 3.73 21.52
N TRP A 197 -6.24 4.49 22.35
CA TRP A 197 -5.82 5.84 22.79
C TRP A 197 -4.50 5.85 23.57
N THR A 198 -4.26 4.82 24.37
CA THR A 198 -2.98 4.66 25.10
C THR A 198 -1.84 4.46 24.13
N SER A 199 -2.02 3.61 23.11
CA SER A 199 -1.02 3.37 22.06
C SER A 199 -0.78 4.60 21.19
N ILE A 200 -1.83 5.36 20.85
CA ILE A 200 -1.70 6.64 20.13
C ILE A 200 -0.90 7.63 20.94
N ARG A 201 -1.24 7.81 22.23
CA ARG A 201 -0.49 8.72 23.12
C ARG A 201 0.97 8.30 23.27
N PHE A 202 1.24 7.01 23.37
CA PHE A 202 2.60 6.47 23.44
C PHE A 202 3.40 6.81 22.18
N VAL A 203 2.86 6.49 20.98
CA VAL A 203 3.53 6.76 19.70
C VAL A 203 3.76 8.25 19.49
N LEU A 204 2.79 9.09 19.78
CA LEU A 204 2.91 10.55 19.62
C LEU A 204 3.78 11.20 20.70
N GLY A 205 3.88 10.59 21.89
CA GLY A 205 4.73 11.05 22.99
C GLY A 205 6.20 10.64 22.85
N HIS A 206 6.49 9.56 22.12
CA HIS A 206 7.86 9.07 21.94
C HIS A 206 8.50 9.72 20.71
N ASP A 207 9.60 10.46 20.90
CA ASP A 207 10.20 11.30 19.85
C ASP A 207 10.51 10.55 18.54
N GLN A 208 11.15 9.38 18.63
CA GLN A 208 11.50 8.60 17.44
C GLN A 208 10.25 8.02 16.73
N LEU A 209 9.28 7.47 17.49
CA LEU A 209 8.04 6.93 16.93
C LEU A 209 7.17 8.02 16.30
N ARG A 210 7.16 9.22 16.89
CA ARG A 210 6.46 10.39 16.33
C ARG A 210 7.06 10.79 14.97
N VAL A 211 8.40 10.90 14.88
CA VAL A 211 9.09 11.21 13.62
C VAL A 211 8.82 10.12 12.57
N LEU A 212 8.94 8.85 12.94
CA LEU A 212 8.64 7.72 12.06
C LEU A 212 7.19 7.73 11.58
N GLY A 213 6.24 8.01 12.48
CA GLY A 213 4.81 8.05 12.15
C GLY A 213 4.47 9.14 11.13
N TRP A 214 4.95 10.35 11.35
CA TRP A 214 4.75 11.45 10.41
C TRP A 214 5.52 11.28 9.11
N SER A 215 6.72 10.71 9.14
CA SER A 215 7.45 10.35 7.92
C SER A 215 6.70 9.28 7.14
N ALA A 216 6.14 8.26 7.81
CA ALA A 216 5.32 7.24 7.16
C ALA A 216 4.07 7.83 6.50
N PHE A 217 3.38 8.78 7.16
CA PHE A 217 2.26 9.52 6.59
C PHE A 217 2.65 10.20 5.27
N VAL A 218 3.76 10.94 5.25
CA VAL A 218 4.23 11.68 4.08
C VAL A 218 4.75 10.73 2.97
N TYR A 219 5.47 9.67 3.34
CA TYR A 219 5.99 8.69 2.38
C TYR A 219 4.85 7.90 1.70
N VAL A 220 3.76 7.64 2.43
CA VAL A 220 2.55 7.07 1.83
C VAL A 220 1.90 8.04 0.85
N ILE A 221 1.86 9.34 1.13
CA ILE A 221 1.38 10.34 0.16
C ILE A 221 2.14 10.20 -1.15
N ALA A 222 3.48 10.20 -1.11
CA ALA A 222 4.31 10.06 -2.30
C ALA A 222 4.09 8.71 -3.01
N GLN A 223 4.07 7.61 -2.26
CA GLN A 223 3.88 6.27 -2.80
C GLN A 223 2.51 6.10 -3.46
N HIS A 224 1.44 6.55 -2.79
CA HIS A 224 0.08 6.38 -3.31
C HIS A 224 -0.18 7.33 -4.47
N THR A 225 0.29 8.57 -4.39
CA THR A 225 0.25 9.50 -5.51
C THR A 225 0.94 8.91 -6.74
N PHE A 226 2.18 8.42 -6.60
CA PHE A 226 2.88 7.75 -7.68
C PHE A 226 2.06 6.57 -8.21
N THR A 227 1.69 5.64 -7.35
CA THR A 227 1.08 4.37 -7.77
C THR A 227 -0.28 4.57 -8.44
N PHE A 228 -1.13 5.43 -7.88
CA PHE A 228 -2.52 5.58 -8.33
C PHE A 228 -2.69 6.59 -9.47
N TYR A 229 -1.79 7.57 -9.59
CA TYR A 229 -1.84 8.54 -10.69
C TYR A 229 -0.89 8.23 -11.85
N LEU A 230 0.03 7.27 -11.70
CA LEU A 230 1.07 7.04 -12.72
C LEU A 230 0.47 6.77 -14.11
N VAL A 231 -0.52 5.88 -14.20
CA VAL A 231 -1.13 5.54 -15.50
C VAL A 231 -1.85 6.74 -16.10
N THR A 232 -2.65 7.45 -15.30
CA THR A 232 -3.36 8.66 -15.74
C THR A 232 -2.38 9.77 -16.15
N TYR A 233 -1.34 10.02 -15.34
CA TYR A 233 -0.29 11.00 -15.63
C TYR A 233 0.45 10.70 -16.94
N LEU A 234 0.88 9.44 -17.13
CA LEU A 234 1.60 9.03 -18.34
C LEU A 234 0.70 9.08 -19.57
N TYR A 235 -0.58 8.75 -19.43
CA TYR A 235 -1.55 8.82 -20.51
C TYR A 235 -1.90 10.27 -20.88
N GLU A 236 -2.28 11.12 -19.91
CA GLU A 236 -2.73 12.49 -20.17
C GLU A 236 -1.58 13.46 -20.46
N HIS A 237 -0.49 13.38 -19.68
CA HIS A 237 0.62 14.34 -19.77
C HIS A 237 1.72 13.87 -20.72
N CYS A 238 2.18 12.62 -20.60
CA CYS A 238 3.26 12.10 -21.45
C CYS A 238 2.75 11.47 -22.76
N ARG A 239 1.43 11.45 -23.00
CA ARG A 239 0.79 10.93 -24.24
C ARG A 239 1.13 9.49 -24.57
N LEU A 240 1.44 8.65 -23.57
CA LEU A 240 1.65 7.23 -23.74
C LEU A 240 0.31 6.50 -23.86
N SER A 241 0.31 5.32 -24.50
CA SER A 241 -0.85 4.44 -24.46
C SER A 241 -1.08 3.88 -23.04
N ILE A 242 -2.31 3.46 -22.73
CA ILE A 242 -2.64 2.82 -21.43
C ILE A 242 -1.78 1.56 -21.23
N ALA A 243 -1.51 0.82 -22.30
CA ALA A 243 -0.65 -0.36 -22.26
C ALA A 243 0.79 -0.02 -21.88
N GLN A 244 1.38 1.02 -22.47
CA GLN A 244 2.72 1.50 -22.13
C GLN A 244 2.78 2.02 -20.68
N ALA A 245 1.80 2.80 -20.26
CA ALA A 245 1.72 3.32 -18.90
C ALA A 245 1.54 2.19 -17.87
N GLY A 246 0.69 1.21 -18.15
CA GLY A 246 0.50 0.01 -17.31
C GLY A 246 1.76 -0.86 -17.23
N PHE A 247 2.48 -1.02 -18.35
CA PHE A 247 3.78 -1.70 -18.38
C PHE A 247 4.81 -1.01 -17.47
N LEU A 248 4.94 0.33 -17.57
CA LEU A 248 5.87 1.10 -16.72
C LEU A 248 5.47 1.02 -15.23
N LEU A 249 4.18 1.05 -14.91
CA LEU A 249 3.70 0.82 -13.56
C LEU A 249 4.14 -0.57 -13.06
N SER A 250 3.92 -1.61 -13.84
CA SER A 250 4.29 -2.98 -13.49
C SER A 250 5.79 -3.14 -13.29
N LEU A 251 6.59 -2.60 -14.19
CA LEU A 251 8.03 -2.64 -14.10
C LEU A 251 8.53 -1.93 -12.85
N SER A 252 7.95 -0.75 -12.51
CA SER A 252 8.28 -0.03 -11.29
C SER A 252 7.95 -0.82 -10.03
N GLN A 253 6.83 -1.55 -10.00
CA GLN A 253 6.44 -2.40 -8.87
C GLN A 253 7.37 -3.61 -8.70
N ILE A 254 7.78 -4.24 -9.79
CA ILE A 254 8.71 -5.38 -9.79
C ILE A 254 10.08 -4.93 -9.26
N ILE A 255 10.63 -3.86 -9.83
CA ILE A 255 11.92 -3.31 -9.38
C ILE A 255 11.81 -2.82 -7.92
N GLY A 256 10.72 -2.15 -7.55
CA GLY A 256 10.46 -1.72 -6.17
C GLY A 256 10.39 -2.87 -5.17
N THR A 257 9.87 -4.03 -5.59
CA THR A 257 9.92 -5.25 -4.77
C THR A 257 11.36 -5.70 -4.52
N GLY A 258 12.19 -5.71 -5.56
CA GLY A 258 13.62 -6.02 -5.43
C GLY A 258 14.37 -5.04 -4.51
N VAL A 259 14.18 -3.74 -4.72
CA VAL A 259 14.78 -2.69 -3.89
C VAL A 259 14.31 -2.80 -2.43
N ARG A 260 13.03 -3.13 -2.19
CA ARG A 260 12.50 -3.37 -0.83
C ARG A 260 13.21 -4.51 -0.11
N LEU A 261 13.46 -5.63 -0.80
CA LEU A 261 14.18 -6.77 -0.21
C LEU A 261 15.62 -6.40 0.12
N VAL A 262 16.30 -5.69 -0.78
CA VAL A 262 17.66 -5.19 -0.56
C VAL A 262 17.70 -4.18 0.59
N SER A 263 16.75 -3.24 0.65
CA SER A 263 16.65 -2.25 1.74
C SER A 263 16.44 -2.91 3.10
N GLY A 264 15.66 -3.99 3.16
CA GLY A 264 15.48 -4.79 4.37
C GLY A 264 16.80 -5.37 4.88
N GLY A 265 17.60 -5.99 4.00
CA GLY A 265 18.92 -6.51 4.33
C GLY A 265 19.95 -5.43 4.73
N ILE A 266 19.87 -4.25 4.10
CA ILE A 266 20.69 -3.09 4.49
C ILE A 266 20.26 -2.56 5.86
N GLY A 267 18.95 -2.51 6.13
CA GLY A 267 18.37 -2.07 7.40
C GLY A 267 18.72 -2.96 8.61
N ASP A 268 19.15 -4.19 8.37
CA ASP A 268 19.68 -5.07 9.43
C ASP A 268 21.14 -4.72 9.82
N ARG A 269 21.86 -3.98 8.96
CA ARG A 269 23.27 -3.59 9.15
C ARG A 269 23.47 -2.12 9.46
N LEU A 270 22.57 -1.25 9.01
CA LEU A 270 22.64 0.20 9.19
C LEU A 270 21.51 0.70 10.10
N PRO A 271 21.68 1.84 10.77
CA PRO A 271 20.61 2.47 11.55
C PRO A 271 19.38 2.75 10.65
N ARG A 272 18.28 2.06 10.93
CA ARG A 272 17.05 2.10 10.08
C ARG A 272 16.48 3.49 9.94
N MET A 273 16.55 4.32 10.99
CA MET A 273 16.13 5.73 10.95
C MET A 273 16.91 6.53 9.89
N GLN A 274 18.24 6.34 9.81
CA GLN A 274 19.07 7.01 8.81
C GLN A 274 18.76 6.50 7.39
N LEU A 275 18.65 5.18 7.24
CA LEU A 275 18.31 4.56 5.95
C LEU A 275 16.99 5.10 5.41
N LEU A 276 15.95 5.19 6.26
CA LEU A 276 14.66 5.77 5.88
C LEU A 276 14.77 7.25 5.49
N GLY A 277 15.58 8.03 6.21
CA GLY A 277 15.85 9.42 5.85
C GLY A 277 16.49 9.57 4.47
N TRP A 278 17.52 8.77 4.17
CA TRP A 278 18.14 8.76 2.83
C TRP A 278 17.16 8.25 1.74
N THR A 279 16.34 7.27 2.05
CA THR A 279 15.26 6.84 1.16
C THR A 279 14.34 8.01 0.82
N GLY A 280 13.97 8.84 1.81
CA GLY A 280 13.17 10.05 1.58
C GLY A 280 13.86 11.09 0.69
N ILE A 281 15.18 11.28 0.81
CA ILE A 281 15.94 12.15 -0.11
C ILE A 281 15.86 11.62 -1.55
N LEU A 282 16.06 10.32 -1.75
CA LEU A 282 15.94 9.70 -3.07
C LEU A 282 14.50 9.78 -3.61
N MET A 283 13.47 9.61 -2.75
CA MET A 283 12.08 9.83 -3.13
C MET A 283 11.83 11.27 -3.61
N THR A 284 12.41 12.24 -2.91
CA THR A 284 12.32 13.66 -3.30
C THR A 284 12.89 13.88 -4.70
N ALA A 285 14.08 13.35 -4.97
CA ALA A 285 14.70 13.44 -6.30
C ALA A 285 13.83 12.77 -7.38
N GLY A 286 13.26 11.59 -7.08
CA GLY A 286 12.34 10.88 -7.98
C GLY A 286 11.06 11.66 -8.27
N CYS A 287 10.44 12.29 -7.25
CA CYS A 287 9.29 13.19 -7.41
C CYS A 287 9.62 14.36 -8.36
N ILE A 288 10.74 15.04 -8.11
CA ILE A 288 11.17 16.17 -8.94
C ILE A 288 11.41 15.71 -10.38
N ALA A 289 12.17 14.64 -10.58
CA ALA A 289 12.46 14.10 -11.91
C ALA A 289 11.17 13.72 -12.66
N THR A 290 10.18 13.09 -11.98
CA THR A 290 8.90 12.76 -12.58
C THR A 290 8.11 14.00 -12.96
N GLY A 291 8.09 15.03 -12.12
CA GLY A 291 7.41 16.29 -12.42
C GLY A 291 8.06 17.11 -13.55
N LEU A 292 9.32 16.82 -13.90
CA LEU A 292 10.04 17.48 -15.00
C LEU A 292 9.88 16.76 -16.35
N LEU A 293 9.27 15.57 -16.40
CA LEU A 293 8.98 14.89 -17.67
C LEU A 293 8.05 15.76 -18.52
N ALA A 294 8.38 15.87 -19.80
CA ALA A 294 7.62 16.62 -20.80
C ALA A 294 6.83 15.67 -21.72
N PRO A 295 5.79 16.14 -22.42
CA PRO A 295 5.01 15.32 -23.34
C PRO A 295 5.83 14.71 -24.49
N ASP A 296 6.93 15.35 -24.86
CA ASP A 296 7.88 14.96 -25.90
C ASP A 296 9.12 14.22 -25.35
N SER A 297 9.15 13.92 -24.05
CA SER A 297 10.22 13.15 -23.45
C SER A 297 10.33 11.77 -24.12
N PRO A 298 11.53 11.31 -24.51
CA PRO A 298 11.69 10.02 -25.15
C PRO A 298 11.32 8.89 -24.17
N PHE A 299 10.70 7.82 -24.68
CA PHE A 299 10.18 6.70 -23.90
C PHE A 299 11.22 6.10 -22.93
N TRP A 300 12.48 5.99 -23.36
CA TRP A 300 13.56 5.48 -22.51
C TRP A 300 13.80 6.37 -21.27
N LEU A 301 13.72 7.70 -21.42
CA LEU A 301 13.89 8.63 -20.31
C LEU A 301 12.73 8.51 -19.31
N ILE A 302 11.49 8.47 -19.82
CA ILE A 302 10.30 8.23 -19.00
C ILE A 302 10.46 6.91 -18.23
N THR A 303 10.89 5.84 -18.91
CA THR A 303 11.12 4.53 -18.31
C THR A 303 12.13 4.60 -17.17
N VAL A 304 13.31 5.19 -17.41
CA VAL A 304 14.37 5.29 -16.38
C VAL A 304 13.87 6.06 -15.17
N VAL A 305 13.28 7.24 -15.37
CA VAL A 305 12.78 8.08 -14.27
C VAL A 305 11.68 7.36 -13.47
N VAL A 306 10.69 6.83 -14.14
CA VAL A 306 9.54 6.18 -13.51
C VAL A 306 9.95 4.92 -12.75
N VAL A 307 10.80 4.09 -13.34
CA VAL A 307 11.25 2.83 -12.72
C VAL A 307 12.20 3.10 -11.55
N ALA A 308 13.12 4.06 -11.68
CA ALA A 308 14.01 4.44 -10.59
C ALA A 308 13.22 5.03 -9.41
N TYR A 309 12.29 5.95 -9.68
CA TYR A 309 11.42 6.49 -8.63
C TYR A 309 10.53 5.43 -8.00
N GLY A 310 9.89 4.58 -8.81
CA GLY A 310 9.05 3.47 -8.34
C GLY A 310 9.82 2.51 -7.45
N GLY A 311 11.07 2.19 -7.81
CA GLY A 311 11.96 1.37 -6.99
C GLY A 311 12.15 1.93 -5.59
N VAL A 312 12.40 3.22 -5.48
CA VAL A 312 12.65 3.89 -4.19
C VAL A 312 11.35 4.11 -3.41
N VAL A 313 10.29 4.63 -4.06
CA VAL A 313 9.06 5.04 -3.37
C VAL A 313 8.28 3.87 -2.75
N ILE A 314 8.53 2.64 -3.21
CA ILE A 314 7.90 1.42 -2.71
C ILE A 314 8.72 0.76 -1.59
N SER A 315 10.03 1.06 -1.48
CA SER A 315 10.98 0.27 -0.67
C SER A 315 10.93 0.52 0.85
N TRP A 316 10.49 1.69 1.29
CA TRP A 316 10.62 2.18 2.67
C TRP A 316 9.79 1.41 3.72
N ASN A 317 8.66 0.83 3.33
CA ASN A 317 7.62 0.35 4.24
C ASN A 317 8.09 -0.77 5.17
N GLY A 318 8.85 -1.75 4.65
CA GLY A 318 9.37 -2.87 5.46
C GLY A 318 10.33 -2.39 6.54
N THR A 319 11.27 -1.51 6.20
CA THR A 319 12.24 -0.92 7.13
C THR A 319 11.52 -0.08 8.20
N SER A 320 10.50 0.69 7.81
CA SER A 320 9.70 1.46 8.75
C SER A 320 8.95 0.57 9.75
N GLN A 321 8.30 -0.51 9.28
CA GLN A 321 7.60 -1.45 10.16
C GLN A 321 8.56 -2.15 11.14
N ALA A 322 9.74 -2.54 10.67
CA ALA A 322 10.76 -3.15 11.51
C ALA A 322 11.23 -2.21 12.62
N GLU A 323 11.40 -0.91 12.31
CA GLU A 323 11.82 0.08 13.30
C GLU A 323 10.71 0.39 14.31
N PHE A 324 9.45 0.49 13.88
CA PHE A 324 8.31 0.60 14.80
C PHE A 324 8.22 -0.59 15.77
N ALA A 325 8.42 -1.80 15.25
CA ALA A 325 8.42 -3.00 16.08
C ALA A 325 9.61 -3.05 17.06
N HIS A 326 10.77 -2.51 16.64
CA HIS A 326 11.97 -2.44 17.48
C HIS A 326 11.79 -1.46 18.65
N LEU A 327 11.18 -0.31 18.40
CA LEU A 327 10.95 0.75 19.39
C LEU A 327 9.71 0.50 20.28
N ALA A 328 8.90 -0.51 19.96
CA ALA A 328 7.70 -0.83 20.72
C ALA A 328 8.05 -1.49 22.06
N PRO A 329 7.36 -1.15 23.17
CA PRO A 329 7.50 -1.84 24.42
C PRO A 329 7.24 -3.34 24.31
N PRO A 330 7.82 -4.18 25.19
CA PRO A 330 7.57 -5.60 25.20
C PRO A 330 6.06 -5.92 25.29
N GLY A 331 5.54 -6.68 24.31
CA GLY A 331 4.13 -7.05 24.22
C GLY A 331 3.22 -6.03 23.52
N GLU A 332 3.68 -4.82 23.19
CA GLU A 332 2.86 -3.77 22.55
C GLU A 332 3.12 -3.57 21.06
N ALA A 333 3.97 -4.39 20.44
CA ALA A 333 4.34 -4.26 19.03
C ALA A 333 3.12 -4.22 18.08
N ALA A 334 2.08 -5.01 18.35
CA ALA A 334 0.85 -5.01 17.56
C ALA A 334 0.07 -3.69 17.69
N ALA A 335 -0.02 -3.13 18.90
CA ALA A 335 -0.73 -1.89 19.16
C ALA A 335 -0.01 -0.69 18.52
N VAL A 336 1.32 -0.65 18.63
CA VAL A 336 2.17 0.38 17.98
C VAL A 336 2.08 0.26 16.45
N ALA A 337 2.10 -0.95 15.91
CA ALA A 337 1.92 -1.21 14.46
C ALA A 337 0.54 -0.78 13.95
N SER A 338 -0.52 -0.90 14.77
CA SER A 338 -1.86 -0.42 14.41
C SER A 338 -1.90 1.10 14.27
N VAL A 339 -1.23 1.84 15.17
CA VAL A 339 -1.11 3.30 15.06
C VAL A 339 -0.32 3.71 13.82
N GLN A 340 0.80 3.02 13.54
CA GLN A 340 1.55 3.23 12.30
C GLN A 340 0.68 3.05 11.06
N THR A 341 -0.09 1.95 11.01
CA THR A 341 -0.98 1.65 9.89
C THR A 341 -2.04 2.72 9.72
N ALA A 342 -2.63 3.21 10.81
CA ALA A 342 -3.63 4.28 10.77
C ALA A 342 -3.03 5.59 10.24
N LEU A 343 -1.83 5.98 10.70
CA LEU A 343 -1.12 7.16 10.19
C LEU A 343 -0.79 7.02 8.70
N ALA A 344 -0.28 5.85 8.29
CA ALA A 344 0.02 5.56 6.89
C ALA A 344 -1.26 5.64 6.01
N PHE A 345 -2.36 5.01 6.41
CA PHE A 345 -3.61 5.07 5.66
C PHE A 345 -4.21 6.49 5.62
N SER A 346 -4.02 7.28 6.69
CA SER A 346 -4.39 8.70 6.63
C SER A 346 -3.64 9.45 5.53
N GLY A 347 -2.34 9.16 5.32
CA GLY A 347 -1.58 9.70 4.19
C GLY A 347 -2.19 9.29 2.83
N ALA A 348 -2.66 8.05 2.72
CA ALA A 348 -3.33 7.57 1.51
C ALA A 348 -4.72 8.20 1.29
N VAL A 349 -5.41 8.60 2.36
CA VAL A 349 -6.70 9.32 2.28
C VAL A 349 -6.52 10.73 1.76
N PHE A 350 -5.55 11.46 2.29
CA PHE A 350 -5.38 12.88 1.95
C PHE A 350 -4.48 13.14 0.75
N GLY A 351 -3.46 12.32 0.54
CA GLY A 351 -2.43 12.56 -0.47
C GLY A 351 -2.97 12.61 -1.90
N PRO A 352 -3.61 11.53 -2.40
CA PRO A 352 -4.10 11.50 -3.78
C PRO A 352 -5.12 12.60 -4.11
N PRO A 353 -6.14 12.92 -3.26
CA PRO A 353 -7.04 14.03 -3.53
C PRO A 353 -6.35 15.40 -3.57
N LEU A 354 -5.42 15.67 -2.64
CA LEU A 354 -4.65 16.91 -2.64
C LEU A 354 -3.76 17.03 -3.89
N PHE A 355 -3.15 15.94 -4.31
CA PHE A 355 -2.41 15.89 -5.57
C PHE A 355 -3.32 16.21 -6.76
N ALA A 356 -4.52 15.61 -6.83
CA ALA A 356 -5.49 15.87 -7.87
C ALA A 356 -5.89 17.36 -7.91
N LEU A 357 -6.17 17.93 -6.74
CA LEU A 357 -6.54 19.34 -6.62
C LEU A 357 -5.41 20.24 -7.18
N ILE A 358 -4.18 20.02 -6.76
CA ILE A 358 -3.05 20.82 -7.26
C ILE A 358 -2.85 20.60 -8.76
N ALA A 359 -2.96 19.35 -9.23
CA ALA A 359 -2.82 19.03 -10.66
C ALA A 359 -3.92 19.66 -11.51
N SER A 360 -5.14 19.81 -10.98
CA SER A 360 -6.27 20.44 -11.70
C SER A 360 -6.20 21.96 -11.73
N VAL A 361 -5.78 22.59 -10.62
CA VAL A 361 -5.73 24.06 -10.49
C VAL A 361 -4.43 24.64 -11.09
N ALA A 362 -3.32 23.92 -11.00
CA ALA A 362 -2.02 24.38 -11.46
C ALA A 362 -1.46 23.48 -12.58
N SER A 363 -0.85 22.36 -12.22
CA SER A 363 -0.30 21.37 -13.18
C SER A 363 0.17 20.10 -12.45
N TYR A 364 0.38 19.01 -13.20
CA TYR A 364 1.04 17.81 -12.69
C TYR A 364 2.44 18.11 -12.13
N ARG A 365 3.21 18.99 -12.79
CA ARG A 365 4.56 19.42 -12.32
C ARG A 365 4.48 20.01 -10.91
N MET A 366 3.57 20.96 -10.68
CA MET A 366 3.41 21.60 -9.37
C MET A 366 2.93 20.61 -8.31
N ALA A 367 2.06 19.67 -8.67
CA ALA A 367 1.61 18.62 -7.77
C ALA A 367 2.77 17.70 -7.33
N PHE A 368 3.62 17.26 -8.25
CA PHE A 368 4.82 16.49 -7.90
C PHE A 368 5.82 17.31 -7.06
N PHE A 369 6.01 18.59 -7.33
CA PHE A 369 6.90 19.45 -6.54
C PHE A 369 6.37 19.69 -5.13
N ALA A 370 5.06 19.82 -4.95
CA ALA A 370 4.45 19.91 -3.62
C ALA A 370 4.68 18.64 -2.80
N VAL A 371 4.49 17.46 -3.41
CA VAL A 371 4.82 16.18 -2.76
C VAL A 371 6.31 16.09 -2.44
N ALA A 372 7.18 16.48 -3.37
CA ALA A 372 8.62 16.49 -3.16
C ALA A 372 9.04 17.35 -1.96
N ALA A 373 8.46 18.54 -1.80
CA ALA A 373 8.73 19.43 -0.67
C ALA A 373 8.34 18.79 0.67
N CYS A 374 7.16 18.15 0.74
CA CYS A 374 6.72 17.44 1.94
C CYS A 374 7.65 16.27 2.28
N VAL A 375 8.03 15.46 1.28
CA VAL A 375 8.93 14.30 1.46
C VAL A 375 10.31 14.76 1.91
N PHE A 376 10.84 15.84 1.31
CA PHE A 376 12.12 16.41 1.70
C PHE A 376 12.13 16.86 3.16
N ALA A 377 11.12 17.61 3.58
CA ALA A 377 10.98 18.06 4.96
C ALA A 377 10.93 16.87 5.95
N ALA A 378 10.16 15.82 5.65
CA ALA A 378 10.09 14.61 6.45
C ALA A 378 11.44 13.87 6.50
N ALA A 379 12.14 13.76 5.37
CA ALA A 379 13.44 13.10 5.27
C ALA A 379 14.52 13.81 6.10
N VAL A 380 14.59 15.14 6.01
CA VAL A 380 15.52 15.96 6.80
C VAL A 380 15.23 15.82 8.29
N TRP A 381 13.95 15.90 8.68
CA TRP A 381 13.55 15.70 10.07
C TRP A 381 13.95 14.31 10.61
N GLN A 382 13.77 13.28 9.80
CA GLN A 382 14.12 11.90 10.16
C GLN A 382 15.64 11.72 10.30
N ILE A 383 16.45 12.29 9.40
CA ILE A 383 17.93 12.28 9.50
C ILE A 383 18.39 13.03 10.77
N ALA A 384 17.78 14.19 11.05
CA ALA A 384 18.10 14.97 12.24
C ALA A 384 17.77 14.21 13.55
N ALA A 385 16.62 13.53 13.59
CA ALA A 385 16.23 12.70 14.73
C ALA A 385 17.17 11.50 14.93
N ALA A 386 17.57 10.85 13.83
CA ALA A 386 18.52 9.74 13.87
C ALA A 386 19.89 10.16 14.44
N ARG A 387 20.40 11.33 14.04
CA ARG A 387 21.67 11.88 14.57
C ARG A 387 21.60 12.19 16.06
N LYS A 388 20.47 12.73 16.54
CA LYS A 388 20.27 12.99 17.98
C LYS A 388 20.28 11.70 18.81
N ALA A 389 19.69 10.61 18.27
CA ALA A 389 19.66 9.33 18.96
C ALA A 389 21.04 8.63 19.06
N THR A 390 21.97 8.95 18.16
CA THR A 390 23.34 8.40 18.13
C THR A 390 24.37 9.29 18.82
N ALA A 391 24.02 10.52 19.20
CA ALA A 391 24.90 11.42 19.94
C ALA A 391 25.11 10.88 21.37
N PRO A 392 26.36 10.77 21.87
CA PRO A 392 26.60 10.37 23.25
C PRO A 392 25.91 11.36 24.19
N SER A 393 25.13 10.84 25.13
CA SER A 393 24.55 11.65 26.19
C SER A 393 25.70 12.37 26.93
N SER A 394 25.74 13.71 26.87
CA SER A 394 26.67 14.47 27.67
C SER A 394 26.49 14.06 29.14
N PRO A 395 27.56 13.68 29.86
CA PRO A 395 27.45 13.38 31.28
C PRO A 395 26.92 14.61 32.01
N GLN A 396 25.79 14.45 32.71
CA GLN A 396 25.30 15.43 33.68
C GLN A 396 26.09 15.33 34.98
#